data_a4b94b132513d58a531c5be5ea6642dd
#
_entry.id   a4b94b132513d58a531c5be5ea6642dd
#
_cell.length_a   1.000
_cell.length_b   1.000
_cell.length_c   1.000
_cell.angle_alpha   90.00
_cell.angle_beta   90.00
_cell.angle_gamma   90.00
#
_symmetry.space_group_name_H-M   'P 1'
#
loop_
_entity.id
_entity.type
_entity.pdbx_description
1 polymer ?
#
loop_
_entity_poly.entity_id
_entity_poly.type
_entity_poly.pdbx_seq_one_letter_code
_entity_poly.pdbx_strand_id
1 'polypeptide(L)'
;VGGDLAYFLQHKPLNEVGDTLAGVFAPLAFLWLILGYLMQNQELKLQGRQLNLQLREIELQRQEMEKSNDTLIKQQQALDKQTQLLLSQNRAYFVHQGGGRSSNIFNYRFYNRGNTAINLCIKANGVEVKTSPITLLTKNGEFVVEFDGNEIPSQIQVFFDDFGGNQWQQTFTRKGEGQEATYTSTPPQLVSP
;
A
#
# COMPACT_ATOMS: atom_id res chain seq x y z
N VAL A 1 -74.63 -37.37 -30.04
CA VAL A 1 -74.28 -36.52 -28.84
C VAL A 1 -73.78 -35.12 -29.24
N GLY A 2 -73.42 -34.85 -30.52
CA GLY A 2 -72.96 -33.55 -31.01
C GLY A 2 -74.01 -32.61 -31.50
N GLY A 3 -75.25 -33.07 -31.82
CA GLY A 3 -76.30 -32.27 -32.36
C GLY A 3 -77.03 -31.39 -31.39
N ASP A 4 -77.13 -31.77 -30.16
CA ASP A 4 -77.93 -31.09 -29.13
C ASP A 4 -77.28 -29.75 -28.68
N LEU A 5 -75.96 -29.67 -28.67
CA LEU A 5 -75.23 -28.50 -28.24
C LEU A 5 -75.28 -27.38 -29.33
N ALA A 6 -75.19 -27.76 -30.59
CA ALA A 6 -75.27 -26.82 -31.69
C ALA A 6 -76.73 -26.31 -31.83
N TYR A 7 -77.75 -27.16 -31.68
CA TYR A 7 -79.17 -26.79 -31.67
C TYR A 7 -79.51 -25.85 -30.49
N PHE A 8 -78.93 -26.10 -29.30
CA PHE A 8 -79.06 -25.28 -28.09
C PHE A 8 -78.49 -23.86 -28.28
N LEU A 9 -77.31 -23.74 -28.89
CA LEU A 9 -76.64 -22.48 -29.12
C LEU A 9 -77.35 -21.64 -30.24
N GLN A 10 -78.07 -22.26 -31.19
CA GLN A 10 -78.64 -21.61 -32.29
C GLN A 10 -80.08 -21.05 -32.03
N HIS A 11 -80.76 -21.57 -30.98
CA HIS A 11 -82.16 -21.21 -30.70
C HIS A 11 -82.33 -20.46 -29.35
N LYS A 12 -81.32 -20.27 -28.57
CA LYS A 12 -81.39 -19.46 -27.35
C LYS A 12 -80.87 -18.05 -27.55
N PRO A 13 -81.55 -17.03 -26.96
CA PRO A 13 -81.00 -15.68 -26.99
C PRO A 13 -79.65 -15.64 -26.38
N LEU A 14 -78.76 -14.87 -27.01
CA LEU A 14 -77.31 -14.74 -26.61
C LEU A 14 -77.13 -14.48 -25.11
N ASN A 15 -78.06 -13.87 -24.45
CA ASN A 15 -78.05 -13.57 -23.02
C ASN A 15 -78.15 -14.84 -22.17
N GLU A 16 -79.01 -15.81 -22.50
CA GLU A 16 -79.10 -17.08 -21.77
C GLU A 16 -77.87 -18.00 -21.94
N VAL A 17 -77.22 -17.91 -23.13
CA VAL A 17 -75.96 -18.62 -23.39
C VAL A 17 -74.85 -18.02 -22.54
N GLY A 18 -74.80 -16.67 -22.46
CA GLY A 18 -73.84 -15.97 -21.59
C GLY A 18 -73.98 -16.34 -20.10
N ASP A 19 -75.20 -16.35 -19.59
CA ASP A 19 -75.49 -16.69 -18.20
C ASP A 19 -75.15 -18.16 -17.89
N THR A 20 -75.39 -19.08 -18.82
CA THR A 20 -75.04 -20.50 -18.65
C THR A 20 -73.56 -20.68 -18.68
N LEU A 21 -72.83 -20.04 -19.54
CA LEU A 21 -71.35 -20.05 -19.54
C LEU A 21 -70.76 -19.41 -18.30
N ALA A 22 -71.29 -18.27 -17.88
CA ALA A 22 -70.84 -17.60 -16.64
C ALA A 22 -71.06 -18.54 -15.41
N GLY A 23 -72.19 -19.23 -15.34
CA GLY A 23 -72.49 -20.18 -14.26
C GLY A 23 -71.52 -21.37 -14.18
N VAL A 24 -70.97 -21.83 -15.30
CA VAL A 24 -69.98 -22.91 -15.33
C VAL A 24 -68.54 -22.40 -15.12
N PHE A 25 -68.20 -21.26 -15.72
CA PHE A 25 -66.84 -20.73 -15.66
C PHE A 25 -66.54 -20.03 -14.33
N ALA A 26 -67.52 -19.42 -13.66
CA ALA A 26 -67.30 -18.74 -12.38
C ALA A 26 -66.70 -19.62 -11.30
N PRO A 27 -67.23 -20.83 -10.98
CA PRO A 27 -66.63 -21.71 -10.01
C PRO A 27 -65.24 -22.22 -10.42
N LEU A 28 -64.98 -22.42 -11.72
CA LEU A 28 -63.69 -22.80 -12.24
C LEU A 28 -62.64 -21.66 -12.05
N ALA A 29 -63.04 -20.44 -12.36
CA ALA A 29 -62.19 -19.25 -12.18
C ALA A 29 -61.84 -19.07 -10.69
N PHE A 30 -62.81 -19.29 -9.78
CA PHE A 30 -62.59 -19.21 -8.35
C PHE A 30 -61.62 -20.30 -7.88
N LEU A 31 -61.73 -21.50 -8.40
CA LEU A 31 -60.82 -22.63 -8.06
C LEU A 31 -59.40 -22.31 -8.56
N TRP A 32 -59.23 -21.74 -9.73
CA TRP A 32 -57.93 -21.25 -10.25
C TRP A 32 -57.32 -20.15 -9.36
N LEU A 33 -58.14 -19.24 -8.86
CA LEU A 33 -57.71 -18.19 -7.95
C LEU A 33 -57.16 -18.76 -6.63
N ILE A 34 -57.85 -19.78 -6.05
CA ILE A 34 -57.43 -20.48 -4.86
C ILE A 34 -56.10 -21.20 -5.11
N LEU A 35 -55.99 -21.93 -6.22
CA LEU A 35 -54.77 -22.65 -6.58
C LEU A 35 -53.58 -21.64 -6.79
N GLY A 36 -53.83 -20.55 -7.49
CA GLY A 36 -52.83 -19.46 -7.68
C GLY A 36 -52.36 -18.89 -6.34
N TYR A 37 -53.28 -18.62 -5.41
CA TYR A 37 -52.94 -18.15 -4.07
C TYR A 37 -52.10 -19.14 -3.29
N LEU A 38 -52.42 -20.43 -3.32
CA LEU A 38 -51.67 -21.47 -2.65
C LEU A 38 -50.25 -21.62 -3.23
N MET A 39 -50.12 -21.54 -4.56
CA MET A 39 -48.81 -21.54 -5.24
C MET A 39 -47.96 -20.32 -4.86
N GLN A 40 -48.55 -19.13 -4.89
CA GLN A 40 -47.85 -17.91 -4.47
C GLN A 40 -47.36 -17.96 -3.01
N ASN A 41 -48.19 -18.50 -2.11
CA ASN A 41 -47.81 -18.64 -0.72
C ASN A 41 -46.62 -19.60 -0.52
N GLN A 42 -46.57 -20.69 -1.31
CA GLN A 42 -45.41 -21.58 -1.31
C GLN A 42 -44.15 -20.90 -1.87
N GLU A 43 -44.29 -20.17 -2.92
CA GLU A 43 -43.20 -19.43 -3.58
C GLU A 43 -42.61 -18.35 -2.66
N LEU A 44 -43.44 -17.59 -1.96
CA LEU A 44 -43.02 -16.62 -0.95
C LEU A 44 -42.21 -17.28 0.19
N LYS A 45 -42.65 -18.48 0.64
CA LYS A 45 -41.89 -19.24 1.67
C LYS A 45 -40.51 -19.68 1.16
N LEU A 46 -40.42 -20.11 -0.10
CA LEU A 46 -39.14 -20.48 -0.73
C LEU A 46 -38.23 -19.28 -0.90
N GLN A 47 -38.77 -18.16 -1.38
CA GLN A 47 -38.01 -16.90 -1.50
C GLN A 47 -37.49 -16.42 -0.15
N GLY A 48 -38.29 -16.51 0.92
CA GLY A 48 -37.85 -16.18 2.27
C GLY A 48 -36.70 -17.07 2.76
N ARG A 49 -36.69 -18.36 2.42
CA ARG A 49 -35.58 -19.26 2.73
C ARG A 49 -34.33 -18.92 1.94
N GLN A 50 -34.46 -18.64 0.64
CA GLN A 50 -33.36 -18.24 -0.21
C GLN A 50 -32.72 -16.92 0.26
N LEU A 51 -33.53 -15.94 0.66
CA LEU A 51 -33.05 -14.68 1.22
C LEU A 51 -32.21 -14.90 2.49
N ASN A 52 -32.70 -15.77 3.40
CA ASN A 52 -31.95 -16.09 4.61
C ASN A 52 -30.62 -16.80 4.31
N LEU A 53 -30.55 -17.65 3.30
CA LEU A 53 -29.30 -18.26 2.86
C LEU A 53 -28.34 -17.22 2.28
N GLN A 54 -28.84 -16.33 1.44
CA GLN A 54 -28.04 -15.24 0.86
C GLN A 54 -27.48 -14.30 1.94
N LEU A 55 -28.28 -13.96 2.97
CA LEU A 55 -27.81 -13.16 4.09
C LEU A 55 -26.65 -13.85 4.86
N ARG A 56 -26.74 -15.16 5.07
CA ARG A 56 -25.65 -15.91 5.70
C ARG A 56 -24.39 -15.94 4.82
N GLU A 57 -24.56 -16.09 3.52
CA GLU A 57 -23.44 -16.11 2.58
C GLU A 57 -22.73 -14.75 2.51
N ILE A 58 -23.49 -13.65 2.49
CA ILE A 58 -22.96 -12.28 2.55
C ILE A 58 -22.18 -12.08 3.87
N GLU A 59 -22.68 -12.56 4.99
CA GLU A 59 -21.98 -12.44 6.28
C GLU A 59 -20.66 -13.23 6.28
N LEU A 60 -20.65 -14.43 5.73
CA LEU A 60 -19.41 -15.23 5.58
C LEU A 60 -18.41 -14.53 4.64
N GLN A 61 -18.87 -14.04 3.50
CA GLN A 61 -18.01 -13.29 2.57
C GLN A 61 -17.43 -12.04 3.23
N ARG A 62 -18.20 -11.33 4.05
CA ARG A 62 -17.72 -10.18 4.81
C ARG A 62 -16.60 -10.57 5.77
N GLN A 63 -16.77 -11.66 6.50
CA GLN A 63 -15.74 -12.17 7.43
C GLN A 63 -14.47 -12.62 6.70
N GLU A 64 -14.61 -13.27 5.56
CA GLU A 64 -13.47 -13.65 4.71
C GLU A 64 -12.73 -12.43 4.15
N MET A 65 -13.47 -11.41 3.71
CA MET A 65 -12.90 -10.16 3.22
C MET A 65 -12.15 -9.41 4.32
N GLU A 66 -12.67 -9.38 5.54
CA GLU A 66 -12.00 -8.78 6.70
C GLU A 66 -10.68 -9.50 7.02
N LYS A 67 -10.67 -10.84 7.05
CA LYS A 67 -9.45 -11.65 7.23
C LYS A 67 -8.44 -11.44 6.10
N SER A 68 -8.92 -11.35 4.85
CA SER A 68 -8.08 -11.08 3.69
C SER A 68 -7.43 -9.71 3.79
N ASN A 69 -8.18 -8.69 4.21
CA ASN A 69 -7.67 -7.34 4.39
C ASN A 69 -6.58 -7.28 5.47
N ASP A 70 -6.79 -7.94 6.61
CA ASP A 70 -5.77 -8.06 7.66
C ASP A 70 -4.48 -8.73 7.17
N THR A 71 -4.63 -9.74 6.31
CA THR A 71 -3.50 -10.43 5.72
C THR A 71 -2.72 -9.53 4.76
N LEU A 72 -3.43 -8.76 3.92
CA LEU A 72 -2.83 -7.78 3.01
C LEU A 72 -2.06 -6.70 3.77
N ILE A 73 -2.63 -6.17 4.86
CA ILE A 73 -1.95 -5.17 5.71
C ILE A 73 -0.64 -5.74 6.28
N LYS A 74 -0.66 -6.98 6.78
CA LYS A 74 0.55 -7.65 7.30
C LYS A 74 1.60 -7.88 6.21
N GLN A 75 1.18 -8.27 5.00
CA GLN A 75 2.08 -8.41 3.86
C GLN A 75 2.72 -7.09 3.46
N GLN A 76 1.95 -6.01 3.41
CA GLN A 76 2.47 -4.67 3.11
C GLN A 76 3.50 -4.23 4.14
N GLN A 77 3.22 -4.41 5.43
CA GLN A 77 4.18 -4.10 6.50
C GLN A 77 5.47 -4.95 6.40
N ALA A 78 5.36 -6.21 5.99
CA ALA A 78 6.52 -7.06 5.77
C ALA A 78 7.36 -6.60 4.58
N LEU A 79 6.73 -6.21 3.48
CA LEU A 79 7.39 -5.64 2.31
C LEU A 79 8.10 -4.32 2.63
N ASP A 80 7.45 -3.43 3.40
CA ASP A 80 8.06 -2.17 3.83
C ASP A 80 9.32 -2.40 4.66
N LYS A 81 9.25 -3.34 5.62
CA LYS A 81 10.43 -3.74 6.40
C LYS A 81 11.55 -4.33 5.53
N GLN A 82 11.20 -5.18 4.58
CA GLN A 82 12.17 -5.77 3.66
C GLN A 82 12.82 -4.69 2.78
N THR A 83 12.03 -3.74 2.27
CA THR A 83 12.53 -2.60 1.50
C THR A 83 13.48 -1.74 2.33
N GLN A 84 13.12 -1.42 3.58
CA GLN A 84 14.00 -0.69 4.49
C GLN A 84 15.32 -1.43 4.76
N LEU A 85 15.28 -2.75 4.95
CA LEU A 85 16.48 -3.57 5.14
C LEU A 85 17.36 -3.54 3.88
N LEU A 86 16.79 -3.71 2.69
CA LEU A 86 17.53 -3.65 1.44
C LEU A 86 18.17 -2.27 1.21
N LEU A 87 17.43 -1.20 1.46
CA LEU A 87 17.96 0.17 1.40
C LEU A 87 19.10 0.37 2.40
N SER A 88 18.96 -0.16 3.62
CA SER A 88 20.00 -0.05 4.64
C SER A 88 21.28 -0.81 4.30
N GLN A 89 21.17 -1.95 3.60
CA GLN A 89 22.33 -2.75 3.17
C GLN A 89 23.04 -2.15 1.95
N ASN A 90 22.31 -1.46 1.08
CA ASN A 90 22.83 -0.91 -0.17
C ASN A 90 23.35 0.53 -0.06
N ARG A 91 23.28 1.16 1.10
CA ARG A 91 23.76 2.54 1.27
C ARG A 91 25.26 2.61 1.49
N ALA A 92 25.84 3.74 1.11
CA ALA A 92 27.17 4.10 1.51
C ALA A 92 27.20 4.39 3.03
N TYR A 93 28.33 4.13 3.64
CA TYR A 93 28.57 4.38 5.06
C TYR A 93 30.01 4.83 5.26
N PHE A 94 30.18 6.02 5.79
CA PHE A 94 31.50 6.62 5.97
C PHE A 94 31.99 6.46 7.40
N VAL A 95 33.27 6.21 7.54
CA VAL A 95 33.97 6.11 8.84
C VAL A 95 35.16 7.08 8.83
N HIS A 96 35.26 7.88 9.87
CA HIS A 96 36.44 8.69 10.12
C HIS A 96 37.56 7.80 10.59
N GLN A 97 38.74 7.86 9.97
CA GLN A 97 39.90 7.05 10.29
C GLN A 97 41.12 7.88 10.65
N GLY A 98 40.90 8.95 11.38
CA GLY A 98 41.96 9.81 11.82
C GLY A 98 42.25 11.00 10.92
N GLY A 99 43.10 11.87 11.37
CA GLY A 99 43.48 13.08 10.67
C GLY A 99 45.00 13.32 10.88
N GLY A 100 45.55 14.17 10.05
CA GLY A 100 46.90 14.66 10.16
C GLY A 100 46.93 16.18 10.23
N ARG A 101 48.01 16.75 10.72
CA ARG A 101 48.26 18.18 10.68
C ARG A 101 49.50 18.46 9.84
N SER A 102 49.38 19.35 8.90
CA SER A 102 50.50 19.89 8.16
C SER A 102 50.47 21.43 8.26
N SER A 103 51.47 21.99 8.97
CA SER A 103 51.51 23.40 9.33
C SER A 103 50.25 23.86 10.07
N ASN A 104 49.40 24.66 9.48
CA ASN A 104 48.14 25.12 10.08
C ASN A 104 46.90 24.43 9.50
N ILE A 105 47.07 23.42 8.63
CA ILE A 105 45.97 22.71 7.96
C ILE A 105 45.75 21.39 8.64
N PHE A 106 44.51 21.11 9.00
CA PHE A 106 44.04 19.83 9.53
C PHE A 106 43.37 19.04 8.43
N ASN A 107 43.85 17.82 8.20
CA ASN A 107 43.35 16.89 7.22
C ASN A 107 42.58 15.76 7.91
N TYR A 108 41.30 15.64 7.63
CA TYR A 108 40.46 14.56 8.13
C TYR A 108 40.14 13.58 7.03
N ARG A 109 40.45 12.28 7.25
CA ARG A 109 40.27 11.23 6.26
C ARG A 109 39.05 10.39 6.59
N PHE A 110 38.21 10.22 5.57
CA PHE A 110 36.99 9.43 5.68
C PHE A 110 37.02 8.30 4.64
N TYR A 111 36.63 7.12 5.06
CA TYR A 111 36.56 5.91 4.24
C TYR A 111 35.13 5.48 4.03
N ASN A 112 34.78 5.12 2.81
CA ASN A 112 33.50 4.49 2.51
C ASN A 112 33.57 3.00 2.81
N ARG A 113 32.92 2.55 3.86
CA ARG A 113 32.81 1.14 4.27
C ARG A 113 31.54 0.48 3.70
N GLY A 114 30.60 1.27 3.18
CA GLY A 114 29.37 0.79 2.55
C GLY A 114 29.50 0.62 1.03
N ASN A 115 28.38 0.72 0.35
CA ASN A 115 28.33 0.71 -1.11
C ASN A 115 28.80 2.03 -1.72
N THR A 116 28.76 2.11 -3.04
CA THR A 116 29.17 3.28 -3.79
C THR A 116 28.24 4.47 -3.48
N ALA A 117 28.86 5.62 -3.24
CA ALA A 117 28.18 6.91 -3.09
C ALA A 117 28.43 7.76 -4.35
N ILE A 118 27.43 8.54 -4.72
CA ILE A 118 27.47 9.41 -5.88
C ILE A 118 27.20 10.85 -5.41
N ASN A 119 27.76 11.83 -6.12
CA ASN A 119 27.52 13.25 -5.88
C ASN A 119 27.72 13.69 -4.43
N LEU A 120 28.91 13.41 -3.87
CA LEU A 120 29.22 13.80 -2.50
C LEU A 120 29.26 15.32 -2.35
N CYS A 121 28.49 15.83 -1.41
CA CYS A 121 28.54 17.21 -0.95
C CYS A 121 28.84 17.23 0.55
N ILE A 122 29.83 18.01 0.96
CA ILE A 122 30.32 18.07 2.34
C ILE A 122 30.03 19.46 2.89
N LYS A 123 29.36 19.51 4.05
CA LYS A 123 29.11 20.74 4.78
C LYS A 123 29.77 20.68 6.16
N ALA A 124 30.47 21.72 6.53
CA ALA A 124 31.06 21.90 7.85
C ALA A 124 30.34 23.03 8.57
N ASN A 125 29.81 22.78 9.75
CA ASN A 125 28.99 23.73 10.51
C ASN A 125 27.89 24.39 9.67
N GLY A 126 27.30 23.64 8.70
CA GLY A 126 26.25 24.13 7.80
C GLY A 126 26.76 24.86 6.53
N VAL A 127 28.05 25.14 6.42
CA VAL A 127 28.66 25.77 5.25
C VAL A 127 29.27 24.72 4.34
N GLU A 128 29.04 24.82 3.02
CA GLU A 128 29.60 23.89 2.06
C GLU A 128 31.13 24.04 1.98
N VAL A 129 31.82 22.91 2.13
CA VAL A 129 33.29 22.87 2.04
C VAL A 129 33.66 22.74 0.56
N LYS A 130 34.51 23.64 0.08
CA LYS A 130 35.08 23.56 -1.25
C LYS A 130 36.06 22.40 -1.35
N THR A 131 35.54 21.21 -1.61
CA THR A 131 36.36 20.06 -2.00
C THR A 131 36.29 19.87 -3.53
N SER A 132 37.25 19.13 -4.08
CA SER A 132 37.08 18.66 -5.47
C SER A 132 35.79 17.89 -5.58
N PRO A 133 34.96 18.12 -6.61
CA PRO A 133 33.66 17.43 -6.73
C PRO A 133 33.90 15.92 -6.82
N ILE A 134 33.41 15.19 -5.81
CA ILE A 134 33.49 13.73 -5.78
C ILE A 134 32.20 13.20 -6.39
N THR A 135 32.25 12.92 -7.68
CA THR A 135 31.07 12.41 -8.42
C THR A 135 30.79 10.94 -8.13
N LEU A 136 31.83 10.17 -7.81
CA LEU A 136 31.71 8.74 -7.51
C LEU A 136 32.74 8.32 -6.45
N LEU A 137 32.28 7.70 -5.38
CA LEU A 137 33.14 7.10 -4.36
C LEU A 137 32.76 5.64 -4.13
N THR A 138 33.59 4.74 -4.63
CA THR A 138 33.36 3.30 -4.51
C THR A 138 33.58 2.79 -3.09
N LYS A 139 33.21 1.54 -2.84
CA LYS A 139 33.51 0.84 -1.59
C LYS A 139 35.03 0.85 -1.33
N ASN A 140 35.41 1.13 -0.10
CA ASN A 140 36.79 1.35 0.35
C ASN A 140 37.51 2.56 -0.26
N GLY A 141 36.80 3.38 -1.05
CA GLY A 141 37.32 4.69 -1.45
C GLY A 141 37.44 5.65 -0.27
N GLU A 142 38.34 6.60 -0.37
CA GLU A 142 38.57 7.62 0.63
C GLU A 142 38.39 9.01 0.10
N PHE A 143 38.06 9.96 0.98
CA PHE A 143 38.16 11.38 0.72
C PHE A 143 38.75 12.09 1.92
N VAL A 144 39.40 13.20 1.66
CA VAL A 144 40.05 14.03 2.65
C VAL A 144 39.38 15.39 2.67
N VAL A 145 39.11 15.87 3.86
CA VAL A 145 38.57 17.21 4.07
C VAL A 145 39.64 18.03 4.84
N GLU A 146 39.97 19.18 4.29
CA GLU A 146 41.00 20.06 4.83
C GLU A 146 40.34 21.27 5.50
N PHE A 147 40.84 21.61 6.70
CA PHE A 147 40.39 22.78 7.45
C PHE A 147 41.60 23.59 7.94
N ASP A 148 41.45 24.91 7.92
CA ASP A 148 42.42 25.77 8.60
C ASP A 148 42.36 25.55 10.13
N GLY A 149 43.47 25.56 10.79
CA GLY A 149 43.58 25.28 12.24
C GLY A 149 42.75 26.20 13.14
N ASN A 150 42.32 27.35 12.63
CA ASN A 150 41.48 28.31 13.34
C ASN A 150 39.99 28.00 13.25
N GLU A 151 39.57 27.13 12.30
CA GLU A 151 38.13 26.87 11.97
C GLU A 151 37.81 25.37 11.95
N ILE A 152 38.33 24.60 12.88
CA ILE A 152 38.00 23.17 12.95
C ILE A 152 36.51 23.00 13.29
N PRO A 153 35.71 22.41 12.40
CA PRO A 153 34.27 22.32 12.60
C PRO A 153 33.91 21.38 13.75
N SER A 154 32.88 21.75 14.49
CA SER A 154 32.28 20.88 15.51
C SER A 154 31.44 19.76 14.87
N GLN A 155 30.95 20.00 13.65
CA GLN A 155 30.12 19.06 12.92
C GLN A 155 30.46 19.06 11.43
N ILE A 156 30.55 17.85 10.87
CA ILE A 156 30.70 17.63 9.42
C ILE A 156 29.49 16.80 8.97
N GLN A 157 28.82 17.28 7.92
CA GLN A 157 27.70 16.59 7.30
C GLN A 157 28.11 16.18 5.89
N VAL A 158 27.93 14.91 5.58
CA VAL A 158 28.20 14.35 4.24
C VAL A 158 26.86 13.98 3.63
N PHE A 159 26.54 14.62 2.53
CA PHE A 159 25.40 14.31 1.70
C PHE A 159 25.86 13.50 0.49
N PHE A 160 25.10 12.52 0.10
CA PHE A 160 25.42 11.67 -1.05
C PHE A 160 24.18 11.00 -1.58
N ASP A 161 24.22 10.64 -2.87
CA ASP A 161 23.17 9.87 -3.52
C ASP A 161 23.59 8.41 -3.61
N ASP A 162 22.61 7.49 -3.51
CA ASP A 162 22.80 6.10 -3.86
C ASP A 162 22.47 5.84 -5.34
N PHE A 163 22.72 4.63 -5.84
CA PHE A 163 22.38 4.26 -7.22
C PHE A 163 20.87 4.24 -7.49
N GLY A 164 20.04 4.24 -6.47
CA GLY A 164 18.59 4.36 -6.58
C GLY A 164 18.09 5.80 -6.70
N GLY A 165 19.00 6.78 -6.63
CA GLY A 165 18.67 8.21 -6.63
C GLY A 165 18.17 8.74 -5.29
N ASN A 166 18.28 7.95 -4.21
CA ASN A 166 17.93 8.42 -2.89
C ASN A 166 19.07 9.25 -2.30
N GLN A 167 18.73 10.40 -1.73
CA GLN A 167 19.69 11.27 -1.07
C GLN A 167 19.83 10.90 0.41
N TRP A 168 21.07 10.73 0.83
CA TRP A 168 21.43 10.34 2.20
C TRP A 168 22.27 11.43 2.85
N GLN A 169 22.14 11.54 4.17
CA GLN A 169 22.95 12.39 5.01
C GLN A 169 23.58 11.58 6.13
N GLN A 170 24.88 11.75 6.33
CA GLN A 170 25.61 11.23 7.49
C GLN A 170 26.30 12.37 8.23
N THR A 171 26.10 12.41 9.55
CA THR A 171 26.63 13.48 10.39
C THR A 171 27.78 12.93 11.26
N PHE A 172 28.84 13.70 11.31
CA PHE A 172 30.02 13.46 12.14
C PHE A 172 30.12 14.58 13.16
N THR A 173 30.15 14.23 14.44
CA THR A 173 30.29 15.17 15.54
C THR A 173 31.65 15.03 16.18
N ARG A 174 32.33 16.14 16.38
CA ARG A 174 33.67 16.18 17.01
C ARG A 174 33.56 15.82 18.48
N LYS A 175 34.43 14.90 18.90
CA LYS A 175 34.67 14.58 20.33
C LYS A 175 36.09 14.85 20.69
N GLY A 176 36.31 15.54 21.81
CA GLY A 176 37.64 15.92 22.31
C GLY A 176 38.08 17.31 21.82
N GLU A 177 39.13 17.79 22.40
CA GLU A 177 39.75 19.08 22.10
C GLU A 177 41.18 18.89 21.58
N GLY A 178 41.63 19.85 20.75
CA GLY A 178 43.03 19.88 20.22
C GLY A 178 43.32 18.80 19.18
N GLN A 179 44.50 18.24 19.21
CA GLN A 179 45.04 17.32 18.18
C GLN A 179 44.49 15.90 18.26
N GLU A 180 43.94 15.50 19.41
CA GLU A 180 43.36 14.16 19.65
C GLU A 180 41.86 14.10 19.36
N ALA A 181 41.29 15.19 18.80
CA ALA A 181 39.89 15.24 18.49
C ALA A 181 39.52 14.22 17.41
N THR A 182 38.56 13.38 17.70
CA THR A 182 38.01 12.39 16.79
C THR A 182 36.56 12.75 16.40
N TYR A 183 36.14 12.30 15.24
CA TYR A 183 34.75 12.44 14.82
C TYR A 183 34.00 11.14 15.04
N THR A 184 32.88 11.20 15.75
CA THR A 184 31.92 10.07 15.86
C THR A 184 30.79 10.28 14.89
N SER A 185 30.43 9.22 14.14
CA SER A 185 29.39 9.27 13.13
C SER A 185 28.06 8.76 13.68
N THR A 186 26.98 9.36 13.18
CA THR A 186 25.65 8.75 13.23
C THR A 186 25.45 7.83 12.01
N PRO A 187 24.55 6.83 12.08
CA PRO A 187 24.14 6.10 10.88
C PRO A 187 23.59 7.05 9.82
N PRO A 188 23.84 6.78 8.53
CA PRO A 188 23.24 7.57 7.46
C PRO A 188 21.72 7.59 7.54
N GLN A 189 21.13 8.76 7.36
CA GLN A 189 19.69 8.99 7.35
C GLN A 189 19.24 9.40 5.96
N LEU A 190 18.07 8.93 5.53
CA LEU A 190 17.45 9.36 4.29
C LEU A 190 17.00 10.81 4.44
N VAL A 191 17.41 11.64 3.50
CA VAL A 191 16.91 13.01 3.41
C VAL A 191 15.54 12.91 2.74
N SER A 192 14.48 13.25 3.49
CA SER A 192 13.13 13.28 2.89
C SER A 192 13.12 14.24 1.71
N PRO A 193 12.50 13.85 0.60
CA PRO A 193 12.36 14.72 -0.57
C PRO A 193 11.58 15.99 -0.28
#